data_358d579e07abdd4f8981890247644977
#
_entry.id   358d579e07abdd4f8981890247644977
#
_cell.length_a   1.000
_cell.length_b   1.000
_cell.length_c   1.000
_cell.angle_alpha   90.00
_cell.angle_beta   90.00
_cell.angle_gamma   90.00
#
_symmetry.space_group_name_H-M   'P 1'
#
loop_
_entity.id
_entity.type
_entity.pdbx_description
1 polymer ?
#
loop_
_entity_poly.entity_id
_entity_poly.type
_entity_poly.pdbx_seq_one_letter_code
_entity_poly.pdbx_strand_id
1 'polypeptide(L)'
;GSEMCIRDRAQKMKEGKAVIALAGNEFAGFSYIESWGNKQYVTTSGLIVHPDFRGLGIAKRIKDMTFQLARMRWPKAKIFSLTSGAAVMKMNTELGYVPVTFSDLTDDEAFWRGCNGCVNHDILERTERKYCICTAMLFDPADPHRAQREREARNQTKKD
;
A
#
# COMPACT_ATOMS: atom_id res chain seq x y z
N GLY A 1 6.18 0.55 -12.10
CA GLY A 1 6.51 -0.48 -11.14
C GLY A 1 6.65 -1.83 -11.84
N SER A 2 7.50 -2.70 -11.32
CA SER A 2 7.63 -4.04 -11.86
C SER A 2 6.28 -4.77 -11.79
N GLU A 3 5.75 -5.16 -12.93
CA GLU A 3 4.56 -5.98 -12.99
C GLU A 3 4.87 -7.35 -12.39
N MET A 4 4.09 -7.73 -11.38
CA MET A 4 4.15 -9.07 -10.83
C MET A 4 3.74 -10.08 -11.91
N CYS A 5 4.56 -11.10 -12.15
CA CYS A 5 4.25 -12.10 -13.14
C CYS A 5 3.03 -12.97 -12.73
N ILE A 6 2.42 -13.65 -13.70
CA ILE A 6 1.22 -14.49 -13.45
C ILE A 6 1.49 -15.58 -12.40
N ARG A 7 2.69 -16.15 -12.42
CA ARG A 7 3.09 -17.20 -11.45
C ARG A 7 3.11 -16.65 -10.03
N ASP A 8 3.66 -15.44 -9.84
CA ASP A 8 3.74 -14.80 -8.53
C ASP A 8 2.34 -14.42 -8.01
N ARG A 9 1.46 -13.96 -8.90
CA ARG A 9 0.05 -13.69 -8.55
C ARG A 9 -0.66 -14.95 -8.08
N ALA A 10 -0.49 -16.07 -8.79
CA ALA A 10 -1.05 -17.36 -8.41
C ALA A 10 -0.53 -17.84 -7.05
N GLN A 11 0.76 -17.61 -6.76
CA GLN A 11 1.35 -17.95 -5.47
C GLN A 11 0.74 -17.12 -4.34
N LYS A 12 0.57 -15.82 -4.53
CA LYS A 12 -0.10 -14.95 -3.54
C LYS A 12 -1.54 -15.37 -3.26
N MET A 13 -2.25 -15.81 -4.28
CA MET A 13 -3.61 -16.35 -4.12
C MET A 13 -3.63 -17.63 -3.29
N LYS A 14 -2.74 -18.58 -3.57
CA LYS A 14 -2.61 -19.83 -2.80
C LYS A 14 -2.28 -19.59 -1.34
N GLU A 15 -1.47 -18.59 -1.05
CA GLU A 15 -1.09 -18.20 0.31
C GLU A 15 -2.17 -17.40 1.04
N GLY A 16 -3.28 -17.06 0.39
CA GLY A 16 -4.33 -16.21 0.96
C GLY A 16 -3.89 -14.78 1.19
N LYS A 17 -2.97 -14.29 0.37
CA LYS A 17 -2.39 -12.93 0.44
C LYS A 17 -2.87 -12.01 -0.68
N ALA A 18 -3.90 -12.39 -1.41
CA ALA A 18 -4.41 -11.62 -2.54
C ALA A 18 -5.91 -11.40 -2.46
N VAL A 19 -6.34 -10.30 -3.07
CA VAL A 19 -7.74 -9.97 -3.34
C VAL A 19 -7.91 -9.88 -4.85
N ILE A 20 -8.89 -10.57 -5.38
CA ILE A 20 -9.24 -10.57 -6.79
C ILE A 20 -10.66 -10.06 -6.96
N ALA A 21 -10.85 -9.14 -7.89
CA ALA A 21 -12.17 -8.74 -8.34
C ALA A 21 -12.50 -9.45 -9.66
N LEU A 22 -13.68 -10.03 -9.72
CA LEU A 22 -14.23 -10.68 -10.91
C LEU A 22 -15.54 -9.99 -11.32
N ALA A 23 -15.71 -9.77 -12.61
CA ALA A 23 -16.97 -9.38 -13.22
C ALA A 23 -17.53 -10.61 -13.94
N GLY A 24 -18.41 -11.35 -13.27
CA GLY A 24 -18.75 -12.70 -13.71
C GLY A 24 -17.52 -13.61 -13.65
N ASN A 25 -17.09 -14.14 -14.81
CA ASN A 25 -15.88 -14.95 -14.94
C ASN A 25 -14.66 -14.15 -15.43
N GLU A 26 -14.83 -12.85 -15.68
CA GLU A 26 -13.77 -12.00 -16.20
C GLU A 26 -12.96 -11.36 -15.09
N PHE A 27 -11.65 -11.31 -15.24
CA PHE A 27 -10.75 -10.62 -14.34
C PHE A 27 -10.99 -9.11 -14.41
N ALA A 28 -11.31 -8.49 -13.29
CA ALA A 28 -11.52 -7.04 -13.17
C ALA A 28 -10.40 -6.33 -12.40
N GLY A 29 -9.80 -6.96 -11.42
CA GLY A 29 -8.74 -6.34 -10.64
C GLY A 29 -8.07 -7.26 -9.64
N PHE A 30 -6.96 -6.77 -9.07
CA PHE A 30 -6.10 -7.54 -8.17
C PHE A 30 -5.33 -6.61 -7.23
N SER A 31 -5.08 -7.07 -6.03
CA SER A 31 -4.09 -6.52 -5.12
C SER A 31 -3.60 -7.62 -4.18
N TYR A 32 -2.46 -7.41 -3.54
CA TYR A 32 -1.90 -8.39 -2.63
C TYR A 32 -1.25 -7.73 -1.41
N ILE A 33 -1.00 -8.54 -0.40
CA ILE A 33 -0.27 -8.17 0.81
C ILE A 33 0.97 -9.02 0.98
N GLU A 34 1.97 -8.47 1.65
CA GLU A 34 3.16 -9.21 2.08
C GLU A 34 3.65 -8.68 3.41
N SER A 35 4.20 -9.57 4.24
CA SER A 35 4.76 -9.20 5.54
C SER A 35 6.28 -9.08 5.48
N TRP A 36 6.83 -8.17 6.28
CA TRP A 36 8.24 -7.84 6.34
C TRP A 36 8.67 -7.64 7.79
N GLY A 37 9.98 -7.70 8.06
CA GLY A 37 10.51 -7.45 9.39
C GLY A 37 9.91 -8.39 10.44
N ASN A 38 9.89 -9.69 10.17
CA ASN A 38 9.30 -10.69 11.05
C ASN A 38 7.83 -10.40 11.42
N LYS A 39 7.02 -10.08 10.42
CA LYS A 39 5.58 -9.77 10.53
C LYS A 39 5.25 -8.51 11.33
N GLN A 40 6.21 -7.60 11.50
CA GLN A 40 5.99 -6.31 12.13
C GLN A 40 5.40 -5.29 11.15
N TYR A 41 5.64 -5.48 9.87
CA TYR A 41 5.18 -4.60 8.77
C TYR A 41 4.48 -5.41 7.70
N VAL A 42 3.48 -4.80 7.10
CA VAL A 42 2.74 -5.36 5.96
C VAL A 42 2.64 -4.30 4.86
N THR A 43 2.96 -4.69 3.63
CA THR A 43 2.66 -3.86 2.45
C THR A 43 1.33 -4.25 1.84
N THR A 44 0.59 -3.25 1.36
CA THR A 44 -0.49 -3.42 0.41
C THR A 44 -0.01 -2.97 -0.96
N SER A 45 0.01 -3.85 -1.94
CA SER A 45 0.73 -3.67 -3.19
C SER A 45 -0.02 -4.20 -4.40
N GLY A 46 0.46 -3.87 -5.59
CA GLY A 46 0.04 -4.47 -6.85
C GLY A 46 -1.40 -4.17 -7.24
N LEU A 47 -1.96 -3.04 -6.78
CA LEU A 47 -3.33 -2.65 -7.13
C LEU A 47 -3.44 -2.41 -8.63
N ILE A 48 -4.19 -3.30 -9.29
CA ILE A 48 -4.45 -3.25 -10.74
C ILE A 48 -5.96 -3.36 -10.95
N VAL A 49 -6.47 -2.55 -11.87
CA VAL A 49 -7.85 -2.67 -12.37
C VAL A 49 -7.78 -2.78 -13.89
N HIS A 50 -8.43 -3.79 -14.44
CA HIS A 50 -8.52 -3.97 -15.89
C HIS A 50 -9.15 -2.73 -16.53
N PRO A 51 -8.63 -2.23 -17.68
CA PRO A 51 -9.10 -0.99 -18.29
C PRO A 51 -10.61 -0.92 -18.53
N ASP A 52 -11.23 -2.05 -18.91
CA ASP A 52 -12.67 -2.13 -19.19
C ASP A 52 -13.55 -1.93 -17.95
N PHE A 53 -12.97 -2.06 -16.75
CA PHE A 53 -13.68 -1.95 -15.46
C PHE A 53 -13.26 -0.73 -14.65
N ARG A 54 -12.50 0.18 -15.22
CA ARG A 54 -12.10 1.44 -14.55
C ARG A 54 -13.29 2.41 -14.46
N GLY A 55 -13.24 3.27 -13.45
CA GLY A 55 -14.30 4.25 -13.22
C GLY A 55 -15.55 3.71 -12.52
N LEU A 56 -15.54 2.46 -12.06
CA LEU A 56 -16.67 1.79 -11.39
C LEU A 56 -16.48 1.64 -9.87
N GLY A 57 -15.44 2.25 -9.32
CA GLY A 57 -15.14 2.14 -7.89
C GLY A 57 -14.50 0.82 -7.46
N ILE A 58 -14.07 -0.02 -8.39
CA ILE A 58 -13.48 -1.34 -8.10
C ILE A 58 -12.15 -1.21 -7.37
N ALA A 59 -11.29 -0.26 -7.77
CA ALA A 59 -10.01 -0.02 -7.11
C ALA A 59 -10.17 0.26 -5.61
N LYS A 60 -11.14 1.11 -5.25
CA LYS A 60 -11.44 1.43 -3.85
C LYS A 60 -11.90 0.18 -3.08
N ARG A 61 -12.78 -0.62 -3.67
CA ARG A 61 -13.27 -1.86 -3.05
C ARG A 61 -12.14 -2.88 -2.84
N ILE A 62 -11.27 -3.05 -3.83
CA ILE A 62 -10.09 -3.93 -3.71
C ILE A 62 -9.17 -3.42 -2.61
N LYS A 63 -8.91 -2.11 -2.57
CA LYS A 63 -8.05 -1.50 -1.55
C LYS A 63 -8.61 -1.69 -0.14
N ASP A 64 -9.91 -1.49 0.04
CA ASP A 64 -10.59 -1.70 1.32
C ASP A 64 -10.46 -3.16 1.78
N MET A 65 -10.71 -4.11 0.88
CA MET A 65 -10.62 -5.54 1.20
C MET A 65 -9.19 -5.99 1.45
N THR A 66 -8.22 -5.47 0.71
CA THR A 66 -6.79 -5.76 0.91
C THR A 66 -6.32 -5.24 2.26
N PHE A 67 -6.75 -4.06 2.65
CA PHE A 67 -6.48 -3.49 3.96
C PHE A 67 -7.09 -4.33 5.10
N GLN A 68 -8.34 -4.75 4.96
CA GLN A 68 -8.99 -5.61 5.95
C GLN A 68 -8.31 -6.98 6.05
N LEU A 69 -7.90 -7.55 4.93
CA LEU A 69 -7.15 -8.80 4.90
C LEU A 69 -5.83 -8.69 5.66
N ALA A 70 -5.08 -7.60 5.47
CA ALA A 70 -3.85 -7.33 6.19
C ALA A 70 -4.08 -7.22 7.70
N ARG A 71 -5.11 -6.49 8.11
CA ARG A 71 -5.47 -6.35 9.52
C ARG A 71 -5.91 -7.67 10.17
N MET A 72 -6.61 -8.49 9.42
CA MET A 72 -7.07 -9.79 9.90
C MET A 72 -5.91 -10.78 10.09
N ARG A 73 -4.98 -10.80 9.14
CA ARG A 73 -3.84 -11.74 9.19
C ARG A 73 -2.76 -11.35 10.19
N TRP A 74 -2.47 -10.04 10.29
CA TRP A 74 -1.43 -9.51 11.17
C TRP A 74 -1.96 -8.29 11.93
N PRO A 75 -2.79 -8.51 12.97
CA PRO A 75 -3.52 -7.43 13.64
C PRO A 75 -2.65 -6.35 14.28
N LYS A 76 -1.43 -6.69 14.64
CA LYS A 76 -0.48 -5.77 15.30
C LYS A 76 0.52 -5.14 14.35
N ALA A 77 0.58 -5.60 13.10
CA ALA A 77 1.53 -5.08 12.12
C ALA A 77 1.16 -3.68 11.66
N LYS A 78 2.17 -2.86 11.45
CA LYS A 78 2.00 -1.58 10.74
C LYS A 78 1.82 -1.86 9.26
N ILE A 79 0.85 -1.20 8.63
CA ILE A 79 0.53 -1.40 7.21
C ILE A 79 1.01 -0.19 6.44
N PHE A 80 1.81 -0.39 5.42
CA PHE A 80 2.34 0.70 4.61
C PHE A 80 2.19 0.46 3.11
N SER A 81 2.27 1.54 2.37
CA SER A 81 2.17 1.56 0.91
C SER A 81 3.12 2.62 0.36
N LEU A 82 3.80 2.28 -0.73
CA LEU A 82 4.57 3.23 -1.52
C LEU A 82 3.81 3.50 -2.82
N THR A 83 3.52 4.76 -3.11
CA THR A 83 2.81 5.13 -4.33
C THR A 83 3.22 6.52 -4.82
N SER A 84 3.21 6.70 -6.13
CA SER A 84 3.29 8.02 -6.78
C SER A 84 1.93 8.52 -7.26
N GLY A 85 0.87 7.71 -7.13
CA GLY A 85 -0.48 8.01 -7.64
C GLY A 85 -1.34 8.78 -6.65
N ALA A 86 -1.86 9.94 -7.05
CA ALA A 86 -2.73 10.76 -6.21
C ALA A 86 -4.02 10.02 -5.80
N ALA A 87 -4.58 9.21 -6.69
CA ALA A 87 -5.79 8.43 -6.41
C ALA A 87 -5.56 7.39 -5.31
N VAL A 88 -4.42 6.70 -5.32
CA VAL A 88 -4.06 5.73 -4.28
C VAL A 88 -3.77 6.44 -2.95
N MET A 89 -3.09 7.59 -2.98
CA MET A 89 -2.87 8.40 -1.78
C MET A 89 -4.19 8.82 -1.13
N LYS A 90 -5.17 9.22 -1.91
CA LYS A 90 -6.52 9.55 -1.41
C LYS A 90 -7.20 8.34 -0.75
N MET A 91 -7.18 7.18 -1.41
CA MET A 91 -7.74 5.95 -0.85
C MET A 91 -7.04 5.54 0.46
N ASN A 92 -5.71 5.63 0.52
CA ASN A 92 -4.94 5.37 1.73
C ASN A 92 -5.33 6.32 2.87
N THR A 93 -5.47 7.61 2.57
CA THR A 93 -5.88 8.62 3.56
C THR A 93 -7.27 8.32 4.13
N GLU A 94 -8.21 7.90 3.30
CA GLU A 94 -9.57 7.52 3.73
C GLU A 94 -9.57 6.28 4.65
N LEU A 95 -8.61 5.36 4.45
CA LEU A 95 -8.42 4.18 5.30
C LEU A 95 -7.69 4.48 6.63
N GLY A 96 -7.13 5.66 6.78
CA GLY A 96 -6.41 6.06 7.99
C GLY A 96 -4.89 6.02 7.89
N TYR A 97 -4.33 5.78 6.71
CA TYR A 97 -2.89 5.94 6.48
C TYR A 97 -2.51 7.41 6.57
N VAL A 98 -1.31 7.68 7.04
CA VAL A 98 -0.70 9.01 7.05
C VAL A 98 0.61 9.00 6.27
N PRO A 99 0.99 10.10 5.60
CA PRO A 99 2.32 10.22 5.02
C PRO A 99 3.39 10.13 6.11
N VAL A 100 4.45 9.37 5.83
CA VAL A 100 5.59 9.19 6.72
C VAL A 100 6.90 9.29 5.95
N THR A 101 8.00 9.40 6.66
CA THR A 101 9.33 9.31 6.04
C THR A 101 9.69 7.86 5.76
N PHE A 102 10.63 7.60 4.85
CA PHE A 102 11.06 6.24 4.54
C PHE A 102 11.77 5.56 5.71
N SER A 103 12.34 6.33 6.63
CA SER A 103 12.94 5.82 7.87
C SER A 103 11.92 5.24 8.85
N ASP A 104 10.63 5.55 8.69
CA ASP A 104 9.54 4.97 9.50
C ASP A 104 9.07 3.60 8.97
N LEU A 105 9.57 3.19 7.82
CA LEU A 105 9.24 1.90 7.21
C LEU A 105 10.16 0.79 7.72
N THR A 106 9.91 -0.43 7.26
CA THR A 106 10.75 -1.58 7.59
C THR A 106 12.20 -1.40 7.13
N ASP A 107 13.16 -1.91 7.89
CA ASP A 107 14.56 -2.03 7.50
C ASP A 107 14.88 -3.39 6.83
N ASP A 108 13.86 -4.23 6.61
CA ASP A 108 14.01 -5.53 5.97
C ASP A 108 14.57 -5.40 4.54
N GLU A 109 15.76 -5.90 4.33
CA GLU A 109 16.44 -5.86 3.02
C GLU A 109 15.65 -6.55 1.90
N ALA A 110 14.86 -7.57 2.23
CA ALA A 110 14.02 -8.25 1.25
C ALA A 110 12.96 -7.32 0.65
N PHE A 111 12.41 -6.41 1.46
CA PHE A 111 11.50 -5.37 0.95
C PHE A 111 12.22 -4.41 -0.01
N TRP A 112 13.36 -3.87 0.40
CA TRP A 112 14.09 -2.86 -0.39
C TRP A 112 14.67 -3.41 -1.69
N ARG A 113 14.96 -4.71 -1.75
CA ARG A 113 15.34 -5.39 -3.01
C ARG A 113 14.26 -5.30 -4.08
N GLY A 114 12.99 -5.19 -3.72
CA GLY A 114 11.91 -4.96 -4.65
C GLY A 114 12.01 -3.64 -5.42
N CYS A 115 12.75 -2.66 -4.89
CA CYS A 115 13.00 -1.38 -5.57
C CYS A 115 14.13 -1.43 -6.60
N ASN A 116 14.93 -2.49 -6.64
CA ASN A 116 16.10 -2.60 -7.55
C ASN A 116 15.70 -2.57 -9.04
N GLY A 117 14.51 -3.07 -9.38
CA GLY A 117 13.98 -3.03 -10.76
C GLY A 117 13.19 -1.77 -11.09
N CYS A 118 13.06 -0.82 -10.17
CA CYS A 118 12.32 0.41 -10.40
C CYS A 118 13.17 1.43 -11.17
N VAL A 119 12.54 2.18 -12.08
CA VAL A 119 13.21 3.26 -12.85
C VAL A 119 13.74 4.39 -11.95
N ASN A 120 13.21 4.53 -10.74
CA ASN A 120 13.60 5.55 -9.76
C ASN A 120 14.58 5.03 -8.70
N HIS A 121 15.12 3.82 -8.87
CA HIS A 121 16.02 3.20 -7.89
C HIS A 121 17.26 4.05 -7.60
N ASP A 122 17.79 4.75 -8.59
CA ASP A 122 18.95 5.64 -8.45
C ASP A 122 18.70 6.77 -7.44
N ILE A 123 17.50 7.30 -7.36
CA ILE A 123 17.13 8.34 -6.37
C ILE A 123 17.18 7.76 -4.96
N LEU A 124 16.65 6.55 -4.78
CA LEU A 124 16.67 5.87 -3.51
C LEU A 124 18.08 5.54 -3.05
N GLU A 125 18.93 5.06 -3.96
CA GLU A 125 20.33 4.71 -3.70
C GLU A 125 21.16 5.94 -3.33
N ARG A 126 21.10 7.02 -4.14
CA ARG A 126 21.84 8.27 -3.90
C ARG A 126 21.47 8.96 -2.59
N THR A 127 20.26 8.75 -2.11
CA THR A 127 19.76 9.37 -0.89
C THR A 127 19.84 8.43 0.33
N GLU A 128 20.52 7.31 0.22
CA GLU A 128 20.62 6.31 1.29
C GLU A 128 19.25 5.89 1.82
N ARG A 129 18.30 5.66 0.92
CA ARG A 129 16.90 5.27 1.21
C ARG A 129 16.09 6.32 1.98
N LYS A 130 16.48 7.58 1.94
CA LYS A 130 15.76 8.67 2.61
C LYS A 130 14.66 9.28 1.76
N TYR A 131 14.83 9.28 0.44
CA TYR A 131 13.93 9.92 -0.51
C TYR A 131 13.70 9.06 -1.75
N CYS A 132 12.50 9.19 -2.30
CA CYS A 132 12.12 8.69 -3.61
C CYS A 132 10.95 9.53 -4.15
N ILE A 133 10.59 9.33 -5.43
CA ILE A 133 9.38 9.94 -6.02
C ILE A 133 8.11 9.39 -5.37
N CYS A 134 8.13 8.12 -4.94
CA CYS A 134 7.00 7.54 -4.20
C CYS A 134 6.79 8.23 -2.87
N THR A 135 5.54 8.40 -2.50
CA THR A 135 5.14 8.79 -1.14
C THR A 135 4.92 7.55 -0.29
N ALA A 136 5.58 7.50 0.87
CA ALA A 136 5.34 6.48 1.87
C ALA A 136 4.13 6.85 2.72
N MET A 137 3.20 5.92 2.90
CA MET A 137 2.04 6.09 3.76
C MET A 137 1.90 4.89 4.68
N LEU A 138 1.59 5.14 5.94
CA LEU A 138 1.57 4.13 6.99
C LEU A 138 0.28 4.22 7.82
N PHE A 139 -0.30 3.04 8.09
CA PHE A 139 -1.33 2.85 9.09
C PHE A 139 -0.73 2.10 10.29
N ASP A 140 -0.85 2.69 11.47
CA ASP A 140 -0.43 2.07 12.72
C ASP A 140 -1.66 1.60 13.51
N PRO A 141 -1.85 0.30 13.74
CA PRO A 141 -3.00 -0.19 14.52
C PRO A 141 -2.95 0.21 16.00
N ALA A 142 -1.80 0.61 16.51
CA ALA A 142 -1.67 1.17 17.87
C ALA A 142 -2.16 2.63 17.95
N ASP A 143 -2.25 3.32 16.80
CA ASP A 143 -2.76 4.68 16.69
C ASP A 143 -3.71 4.86 15.49
N PRO A 144 -4.86 4.16 15.49
CA PRO A 144 -5.76 4.12 14.33
C PRO A 144 -6.44 5.47 14.03
N HIS A 145 -6.45 6.40 14.98
CA HIS A 145 -7.06 7.72 14.82
C HIS A 145 -6.08 8.84 14.48
N ARG A 146 -4.82 8.50 14.23
CA ARG A 146 -3.79 9.50 13.90
C ARG A 146 -4.19 10.38 12.72
N ALA A 147 -4.67 9.79 11.64
CA ALA A 147 -5.08 10.52 10.45
C ALA A 147 -6.21 11.53 10.73
N GLN A 148 -7.16 11.15 11.56
CA GLN A 148 -8.25 12.04 11.97
C GLN A 148 -7.73 13.23 12.79
N ARG A 149 -6.91 12.98 13.80
CA ARG A 149 -6.31 14.03 14.62
C ARG A 149 -5.48 15.02 13.80
N GLU A 150 -4.70 14.53 12.86
CA GLU A 150 -3.89 15.39 11.98
C GLU A 150 -4.76 16.27 11.07
N ARG A 151 -5.90 15.76 10.58
CA ARG A 151 -6.86 16.55 9.80
C ARG A 151 -7.51 17.63 10.65
N GLU A 152 -7.94 17.30 11.86
CA GLU A 152 -8.56 18.24 12.79
C GLU A 152 -7.59 19.37 13.14
N ALA A 153 -6.34 19.05 13.46
CA ALA A 153 -5.29 20.02 13.73
C ALA A 153 -5.04 20.98 12.56
N ARG A 154 -4.97 20.45 11.32
CA ARG A 154 -4.81 21.28 10.10
C ARG A 154 -6.00 22.23 9.86
N ASN A 155 -7.20 21.77 10.18
CA ASN A 155 -8.40 22.57 10.01
C ASN A 155 -8.50 23.69 11.05
N GLN A 156 -7.97 23.47 12.25
CA GLN A 156 -7.88 24.52 13.30
C GLN A 156 -6.89 25.62 12.89
N THR A 157 -5.72 25.24 12.41
CA THR A 157 -4.68 26.21 11.99
C THR A 157 -5.11 27.10 10.80
N LYS A 158 -6.08 26.67 10.00
CA LYS A 158 -6.61 27.47 8.89
C LYS A 158 -7.69 28.46 9.30
N LYS A 159 -8.23 28.36 10.52
CA LYS A 159 -9.28 29.27 11.04
C LYS A 159 -8.69 30.43 11.86
N ASP A 160 -7.45 30.30 12.26
CA ASP A 160 -6.67 31.34 12.94
C ASP A 160 -5.85 32.15 11.91
#